data_8dfd12625a6091ce2203acdb2de3a8f9
#
_entry.id   8dfd12625a6091ce2203acdb2de3a8f9
#
_cell.length_a   1.000
_cell.length_b   1.000
_cell.length_c   1.000
_cell.angle_alpha   90.00
_cell.angle_beta   90.00
_cell.angle_gamma   90.00
#
_symmetry.space_group_name_H-M   'P 1'
#
loop_
_entity.id
_entity.type
_entity.pdbx_description
1 polymer ?
#
loop_
_entity_poly.entity_id
_entity_poly.type
_entity_poly.pdbx_seq_one_letter_code
_entity_poly.pdbx_strand_id
1 'polypeptide(L)'
;EGNKEAEHPTHLVFKKYRKRLLSSVAATMVNAVGFYLVLTYLPTYLTSYTSMEASQAQLATDIALIAYLLIIFGSGTLSDKVGRRRMLLTACVAFIVLSIPCFLMLGTASLPIVIVAELIMCVTLSLNDANIACYQAEMFPTEVRYTGAALGSNIAYVVFGGTASFVATALIDATGNGLMPAFYMMAISAVAGVILFFTAHDYNGIPLDEIR
;
A
#
# COMPACT_ATOMS: atom_id res chain seq x y z
N GLU A 1 -33.61 0.78 14.74
CA GLU A 1 -33.04 -0.54 15.06
C GLU A 1 -31.59 -0.34 15.47
N GLY A 2 -31.32 -0.54 16.78
CA GLY A 2 -30.05 -0.20 17.41
C GLY A 2 -28.89 -0.99 16.85
N ASN A 3 -27.79 -0.30 16.65
CA ASN A 3 -26.48 -0.85 16.31
C ASN A 3 -26.11 -1.91 17.35
N LYS A 4 -26.27 -3.19 17.04
CA LYS A 4 -25.80 -4.29 17.90
C LYS A 4 -24.28 -4.40 17.74
N GLU A 5 -23.54 -3.60 18.50
CA GLU A 5 -22.12 -3.85 18.69
C GLU A 5 -21.95 -5.18 19.44
N ALA A 6 -21.05 -6.03 18.96
CA ALA A 6 -20.74 -7.27 19.65
C ALA A 6 -20.14 -6.97 21.04
N GLU A 7 -20.52 -7.69 22.08
CA GLU A 7 -19.98 -7.47 23.46
C GLU A 7 -18.45 -7.54 23.53
N HIS A 8 -17.79 -8.28 22.60
CA HIS A 8 -16.33 -8.37 22.49
C HIS A 8 -15.89 -8.39 21.01
N PRO A 9 -15.97 -7.25 20.29
CA PRO A 9 -15.75 -7.20 18.84
C PRO A 9 -14.34 -7.65 18.43
N THR A 10 -13.32 -7.32 19.22
CA THR A 10 -11.93 -7.74 18.95
C THR A 10 -11.78 -9.26 18.95
N HIS A 11 -12.29 -9.93 19.98
CA HIS A 11 -12.23 -11.40 20.07
C HIS A 11 -12.99 -12.06 18.92
N LEU A 12 -14.13 -11.49 18.54
CA LEU A 12 -14.94 -11.99 17.43
C LEU A 12 -14.20 -11.88 16.10
N VAL A 13 -13.48 -10.77 15.85
CA VAL A 13 -12.66 -10.56 14.65
C VAL A 13 -11.56 -11.63 14.55
N PHE A 14 -10.81 -11.88 15.62
CA PHE A 14 -9.74 -12.88 15.62
C PHE A 14 -10.26 -14.33 15.50
N LYS A 15 -11.40 -14.65 16.08
CA LYS A 15 -11.95 -16.01 16.09
C LYS A 15 -12.75 -16.33 14.83
N LYS A 16 -13.70 -15.49 14.46
CA LYS A 16 -14.66 -15.76 13.38
C LYS A 16 -14.21 -15.16 12.04
N TYR A 17 -13.63 -13.96 12.04
CA TYR A 17 -13.32 -13.21 10.82
C TYR A 17 -11.82 -13.14 10.50
N ARG A 18 -11.03 -14.12 10.98
CA ARG A 18 -9.57 -14.17 10.77
C ARG A 18 -9.11 -14.07 9.31
N LYS A 19 -9.85 -14.65 8.36
CA LYS A 19 -9.54 -14.56 6.94
C LYS A 19 -9.75 -13.15 6.40
N ARG A 20 -10.80 -12.47 6.85
CA ARG A 20 -11.08 -11.07 6.49
C ARG A 20 -10.03 -10.14 7.12
N LEU A 21 -9.66 -10.39 8.38
CA LEU A 21 -8.57 -9.65 9.03
C LEU A 21 -7.24 -9.82 8.27
N LEU A 22 -6.89 -11.04 7.87
CA LEU A 22 -5.68 -11.31 7.09
C LEU A 22 -5.71 -10.60 5.74
N SER A 23 -6.86 -10.59 5.07
CA SER A 23 -7.06 -9.87 3.81
C SER A 23 -6.92 -8.34 3.99
N SER A 24 -7.47 -7.80 5.08
CA SER A 24 -7.33 -6.39 5.45
C SER A 24 -5.87 -6.01 5.70
N VAL A 25 -5.15 -6.81 6.49
CA VAL A 25 -3.70 -6.62 6.73
C VAL A 25 -2.93 -6.69 5.41
N ALA A 26 -3.20 -7.67 4.55
CA ALA A 26 -2.51 -7.83 3.28
C ALA A 26 -2.73 -6.65 2.32
N ALA A 27 -3.96 -6.15 2.21
CA ALA A 27 -4.25 -4.98 1.38
C ALA A 27 -3.52 -3.74 1.91
N THR A 28 -3.54 -3.53 3.23
CA THR A 28 -2.96 -2.35 3.87
C THR A 28 -1.43 -2.41 3.95
N MET A 29 -0.81 -3.60 4.07
CA MET A 29 0.66 -3.66 4.16
C MET A 29 1.36 -3.22 2.87
N VAL A 30 0.76 -3.45 1.70
CA VAL A 30 1.27 -2.91 0.42
C VAL A 30 1.21 -1.40 0.42
N ASN A 31 0.09 -0.83 0.87
CA ASN A 31 -0.06 0.61 1.03
C ASN A 31 0.95 1.17 2.03
N ALA A 32 1.03 0.59 3.22
CA ALA A 32 1.89 1.05 4.28
C ALA A 32 3.36 1.11 3.83
N VAL A 33 3.88 0.00 3.28
CA VAL A 33 5.26 -0.02 2.77
C VAL A 33 5.43 0.92 1.58
N GLY A 34 4.50 0.93 0.62
CA GLY A 34 4.53 1.80 -0.55
C GLY A 34 4.54 3.28 -0.18
N PHE A 35 3.64 3.70 0.70
CA PHE A 35 3.55 5.08 1.15
C PHE A 35 4.85 5.55 1.83
N TYR A 36 5.34 4.75 2.79
CA TYR A 36 6.55 5.11 3.51
C TYR A 36 7.81 5.06 2.63
N LEU A 37 7.94 4.09 1.72
CA LEU A 37 9.09 4.03 0.83
C LEU A 37 9.03 5.12 -0.25
N VAL A 38 7.89 5.30 -0.91
CA VAL A 38 7.79 6.19 -2.08
C VAL A 38 7.65 7.66 -1.69
N LEU A 39 6.85 7.98 -0.66
CA LEU A 39 6.54 9.37 -0.33
C LEU A 39 7.33 9.91 0.87
N THR A 40 7.96 9.05 1.66
CA THR A 40 8.67 9.49 2.87
C THR A 40 10.17 9.19 2.79
N TYR A 41 10.55 8.01 2.32
CA TYR A 41 11.94 7.55 2.35
C TYR A 41 12.74 7.98 1.11
N LEU A 42 12.12 8.17 -0.05
CA LEU A 42 12.83 8.46 -1.30
C LEU A 42 13.74 9.69 -1.24
N PRO A 43 13.39 10.84 -0.62
CA PRO A 43 14.34 11.95 -0.49
C PRO A 43 15.62 11.55 0.24
N THR A 44 15.49 10.78 1.32
CA THR A 44 16.64 10.24 2.08
C THR A 44 17.44 9.26 1.24
N TYR A 45 16.79 8.36 0.53
CA TYR A 45 17.43 7.40 -0.37
C TYR A 45 18.23 8.10 -1.46
N LEU A 46 17.65 9.08 -2.14
CA LEU A 46 18.29 9.84 -3.23
C LEU A 46 19.52 10.61 -2.75
N THR A 47 19.46 11.20 -1.58
CA THR A 47 20.59 11.96 -1.02
C THR A 47 21.68 11.08 -0.43
N SER A 48 21.32 9.93 0.16
CA SER A 48 22.28 9.06 0.86
C SER A 48 22.95 8.02 -0.03
N TYR A 49 22.24 7.54 -1.06
CA TYR A 49 22.69 6.42 -1.88
C TYR A 49 22.85 6.77 -3.37
N THR A 50 22.51 8.00 -3.76
CA THR A 50 22.80 8.54 -5.09
C THR A 50 23.57 9.85 -4.97
N SER A 51 24.00 10.42 -6.08
CA SER A 51 24.69 11.72 -6.10
C SER A 51 23.74 12.93 -6.23
N MET A 52 22.47 12.75 -5.91
CA MET A 52 21.46 13.78 -6.07
C MET A 52 21.51 14.81 -4.94
N GLU A 53 21.39 16.09 -5.29
CA GLU A 53 21.35 17.18 -4.32
C GLU A 53 20.01 17.15 -3.53
N ALA A 54 20.07 17.47 -2.24
CA ALA A 54 18.90 17.40 -1.34
C ALA A 54 17.73 18.27 -1.82
N SER A 55 18.02 19.44 -2.38
CA SER A 55 17.01 20.35 -2.95
C SER A 55 16.27 19.71 -4.14
N GLN A 56 16.99 19.00 -5.00
CA GLN A 56 16.43 18.34 -6.18
C GLN A 56 15.64 17.07 -5.77
N ALA A 57 16.16 16.31 -4.82
CA ALA A 57 15.47 15.14 -4.29
C ALA A 57 14.13 15.53 -3.66
N GLN A 58 14.12 16.59 -2.83
CA GLN A 58 12.89 17.09 -2.22
C GLN A 58 11.92 17.63 -3.27
N LEU A 59 12.40 18.39 -4.25
CA LEU A 59 11.56 18.92 -5.33
C LEU A 59 10.89 17.80 -6.15
N ALA A 60 11.62 16.72 -6.45
CA ALA A 60 11.06 15.57 -7.17
C ALA A 60 9.89 14.96 -6.38
N THR A 61 10.10 14.69 -5.10
CA THR A 61 9.09 14.09 -4.24
C THR A 61 7.89 15.03 -4.02
N ASP A 62 8.09 16.34 -3.90
CA ASP A 62 6.99 17.30 -3.78
C ASP A 62 6.11 17.31 -5.05
N ILE A 63 6.73 17.27 -6.23
CA ILE A 63 6.00 17.16 -7.51
C ILE A 63 5.22 15.83 -7.57
N ALA A 64 5.86 14.73 -7.18
CA ALA A 64 5.23 13.41 -7.16
C ALA A 64 4.04 13.36 -6.17
N LEU A 65 4.17 13.99 -5.00
CA LEU A 65 3.13 14.07 -3.99
C LEU A 65 1.91 14.86 -4.49
N ILE A 66 2.14 16.02 -5.14
CA ILE A 66 1.06 16.81 -5.73
C ILE A 66 0.34 16.01 -6.82
N ALA A 67 1.08 15.34 -7.69
CA ALA A 67 0.51 14.50 -8.72
C ALA A 67 -0.27 13.32 -8.11
N TYR A 68 0.27 12.69 -7.06
CA TYR A 68 -0.39 11.60 -6.33
C TYR A 68 -1.77 12.00 -5.80
N LEU A 69 -1.90 13.20 -5.20
CA LEU A 69 -3.17 13.73 -4.71
C LEU A 69 -4.22 13.86 -5.83
N LEU A 70 -3.81 14.15 -7.05
CA LEU A 70 -4.72 14.21 -8.20
C LEU A 70 -5.06 12.81 -8.74
N ILE A 71 -4.08 11.93 -8.81
CA ILE A 71 -4.23 10.57 -9.35
C ILE A 71 -5.15 9.71 -8.48
N ILE A 72 -5.11 9.87 -7.15
CA ILE A 72 -5.89 9.04 -6.22
C ILE A 72 -7.39 9.17 -6.45
N PHE A 73 -7.89 10.36 -6.83
CA PHE A 73 -9.31 10.56 -7.18
C PHE A 73 -9.71 9.76 -8.43
N GLY A 74 -8.86 9.76 -9.45
CA GLY A 74 -9.06 8.96 -10.66
C GLY A 74 -9.05 7.46 -10.39
N SER A 75 -8.14 7.00 -9.52
CA SER A 75 -8.04 5.60 -9.10
C SER A 75 -9.27 5.13 -8.33
N GLY A 76 -9.87 5.99 -7.49
CA GLY A 76 -11.12 5.70 -6.78
C GLY A 76 -12.28 5.46 -7.75
N THR A 77 -12.49 6.34 -8.73
CA THR A 77 -13.54 6.19 -9.74
C THR A 77 -13.32 4.98 -10.65
N LEU A 78 -12.07 4.64 -10.94
CA LEU A 78 -11.72 3.43 -11.69
C LEU A 78 -12.06 2.17 -10.91
N SER A 79 -11.81 2.18 -9.60
CA SER A 79 -12.11 1.07 -8.71
C SER A 79 -13.59 0.71 -8.66
N ASP A 80 -14.48 1.71 -8.69
CA ASP A 80 -15.92 1.47 -8.70
C ASP A 80 -16.37 0.71 -9.95
N LYS A 81 -15.64 0.84 -11.07
CA LYS A 81 -15.95 0.16 -12.33
C LYS A 81 -15.28 -1.21 -12.47
N VAL A 82 -14.04 -1.32 -12.01
CA VAL A 82 -13.20 -2.53 -12.21
C VAL A 82 -13.40 -3.56 -11.11
N GLY A 83 -13.75 -3.11 -9.90
CA GLY A 83 -13.87 -3.92 -8.69
C GLY A 83 -12.63 -3.82 -7.79
N ARG A 84 -12.88 -3.80 -6.47
CA ARG A 84 -11.84 -3.59 -5.44
C ARG A 84 -10.74 -4.65 -5.49
N ARG A 85 -11.13 -5.92 -5.56
CA ARG A 85 -10.18 -7.05 -5.60
C ARG A 85 -9.21 -6.95 -6.77
N ARG A 86 -9.72 -6.65 -7.96
CA ARG A 86 -8.90 -6.55 -9.17
C ARG A 86 -7.89 -5.42 -9.06
N MET A 87 -8.31 -4.27 -8.56
CA MET A 87 -7.43 -3.12 -8.36
C MET A 87 -6.30 -3.42 -7.37
N LEU A 88 -6.61 -4.04 -6.22
CA LEU A 88 -5.61 -4.43 -5.22
C LEU A 88 -4.59 -5.44 -5.78
N LEU A 89 -5.05 -6.44 -6.53
CA LEU A 89 -4.16 -7.42 -7.18
C LEU A 89 -3.31 -6.76 -8.29
N THR A 90 -3.90 -5.85 -9.07
CA THR A 90 -3.16 -5.09 -10.10
C THR A 90 -2.05 -4.25 -9.46
N ALA A 91 -2.32 -3.60 -8.33
CA ALA A 91 -1.31 -2.86 -7.58
C ALA A 91 -0.15 -3.77 -7.12
N CYS A 92 -0.46 -4.96 -6.59
CA CYS A 92 0.57 -5.93 -6.19
C CYS A 92 1.45 -6.34 -7.39
N VAL A 93 0.83 -6.70 -8.53
CA VAL A 93 1.57 -7.08 -9.74
C VAL A 93 2.39 -5.91 -10.28
N ALA A 94 1.82 -4.71 -10.30
CA ALA A 94 2.52 -3.51 -10.76
C ALA A 94 3.76 -3.21 -9.88
N PHE A 95 3.67 -3.30 -8.56
CA PHE A 95 4.84 -3.16 -7.69
C PHE A 95 5.88 -4.25 -7.92
N ILE A 96 5.49 -5.50 -8.14
CA ILE A 96 6.43 -6.58 -8.45
C ILE A 96 7.20 -6.29 -9.75
N VAL A 97 6.51 -5.80 -10.78
CA VAL A 97 7.12 -5.58 -12.10
C VAL A 97 7.90 -4.27 -12.17
N LEU A 98 7.36 -3.19 -11.58
CA LEU A 98 7.88 -1.84 -11.76
C LEU A 98 8.90 -1.40 -10.70
N SER A 99 9.00 -2.06 -9.55
CA SER A 99 9.91 -1.62 -8.49
C SER A 99 11.37 -1.59 -8.95
N ILE A 100 11.88 -2.66 -9.57
CA ILE A 100 13.28 -2.69 -10.04
C ILE A 100 13.53 -1.63 -11.12
N PRO A 101 12.75 -1.53 -12.22
CA PRO A 101 12.92 -0.47 -13.20
C PRO A 101 12.91 0.93 -12.61
N CYS A 102 11.97 1.22 -11.68
CA CYS A 102 11.90 2.53 -11.03
C CYS A 102 13.15 2.81 -10.19
N PHE A 103 13.62 1.86 -9.38
CA PHE A 103 14.83 2.06 -8.58
C PHE A 103 16.11 2.17 -9.43
N LEU A 104 16.19 1.52 -10.59
CA LEU A 104 17.26 1.74 -11.55
C LEU A 104 17.20 3.17 -12.13
N MET A 105 16.02 3.69 -12.43
CA MET A 105 15.84 5.09 -12.86
C MET A 105 16.24 6.07 -11.75
N LEU A 106 15.88 5.82 -10.49
CA LEU A 106 16.29 6.64 -9.34
C LEU A 106 17.81 6.71 -9.19
N GLY A 107 18.51 5.60 -9.46
CA GLY A 107 19.98 5.52 -9.42
C GLY A 107 20.70 6.40 -10.45
N THR A 108 20.00 6.93 -11.47
CA THR A 108 20.61 7.87 -12.45
C THR A 108 20.87 9.26 -11.89
N ALA A 109 20.29 9.62 -10.74
CA ALA A 109 20.33 10.93 -10.11
C ALA A 109 19.96 12.10 -11.06
N SER A 110 19.23 11.84 -12.13
CA SER A 110 18.74 12.82 -13.08
C SER A 110 17.34 13.29 -12.67
N LEU A 111 17.17 14.58 -12.35
CA LEU A 111 15.89 15.11 -11.87
C LEU A 111 14.67 14.73 -12.72
N PRO A 112 14.68 14.86 -14.07
CA PRO A 112 13.52 14.46 -14.87
C PRO A 112 13.22 12.95 -14.80
N ILE A 113 14.28 12.11 -14.77
CA ILE A 113 14.13 10.65 -14.74
C ILE A 113 13.60 10.22 -13.35
N VAL A 114 14.10 10.83 -12.29
CA VAL A 114 13.64 10.60 -10.91
C VAL A 114 12.16 10.95 -10.77
N ILE A 115 11.73 12.13 -11.27
CA ILE A 115 10.32 12.53 -11.26
C ILE A 115 9.44 11.48 -11.98
N VAL A 116 9.86 11.02 -13.16
CA VAL A 116 9.10 9.98 -13.89
C VAL A 116 9.01 8.69 -13.11
N ALA A 117 10.11 8.24 -12.49
CA ALA A 117 10.11 7.04 -11.66
C ALA A 117 9.16 7.16 -10.45
N GLU A 118 9.21 8.28 -9.74
CA GLU A 118 8.32 8.56 -8.61
C GLU A 118 6.85 8.64 -9.06
N LEU A 119 6.55 9.25 -10.19
CA LEU A 119 5.19 9.29 -10.75
C LEU A 119 4.65 7.89 -11.07
N ILE A 120 5.46 7.02 -11.66
CA ILE A 120 5.08 5.62 -11.92
C ILE A 120 4.76 4.90 -10.61
N MET A 121 5.59 5.08 -9.59
CA MET A 121 5.37 4.48 -8.27
C MET A 121 4.12 5.07 -7.59
N CYS A 122 3.86 6.37 -7.72
CA CYS A 122 2.66 7.03 -7.22
C CYS A 122 1.38 6.52 -7.89
N VAL A 123 1.39 6.32 -9.21
CA VAL A 123 0.26 5.69 -9.94
C VAL A 123 0.01 4.29 -9.38
N THR A 124 1.07 3.50 -9.22
CA THR A 124 0.96 2.13 -8.68
C THR A 124 0.41 2.13 -7.25
N LEU A 125 0.88 3.05 -6.40
CA LEU A 125 0.42 3.20 -5.03
C LEU A 125 -1.07 3.61 -4.98
N SER A 126 -1.49 4.53 -5.84
CA SER A 126 -2.87 5.00 -5.89
C SER A 126 -3.88 3.91 -6.25
N LEU A 127 -3.48 2.90 -7.05
CA LEU A 127 -4.32 1.74 -7.36
C LEU A 127 -4.64 0.91 -6.11
N ASN A 128 -3.75 0.92 -5.14
CA ASN A 128 -3.98 0.26 -3.86
C ASN A 128 -4.72 1.18 -2.88
N ASP A 129 -4.20 2.38 -2.64
CA ASP A 129 -4.63 3.30 -1.59
C ASP A 129 -6.09 3.75 -1.75
N ALA A 130 -6.50 4.14 -2.96
CA ALA A 130 -7.86 4.55 -3.25
C ALA A 130 -8.94 3.50 -2.91
N ASN A 131 -8.52 2.25 -2.72
CA ASN A 131 -9.43 1.11 -2.52
C ASN A 131 -9.53 0.64 -1.08
N ILE A 132 -8.51 0.88 -0.24
CA ILE A 132 -8.39 0.24 1.07
C ILE A 132 -9.58 0.55 1.96
N ALA A 133 -9.95 1.82 2.10
CA ALA A 133 -11.03 2.24 2.99
C ALA A 133 -12.38 1.61 2.60
N CYS A 134 -12.72 1.65 1.31
CA CYS A 134 -13.94 1.04 0.80
C CYS A 134 -13.90 -0.49 0.94
N TYR A 135 -12.77 -1.11 0.55
CA TYR A 135 -12.59 -2.56 0.66
C TYR A 135 -12.76 -3.07 2.10
N GLN A 136 -12.16 -2.36 3.07
CA GLN A 136 -12.29 -2.71 4.49
C GLN A 136 -13.72 -2.51 5.01
N ALA A 137 -14.41 -1.45 4.59
CA ALA A 137 -15.79 -1.20 4.98
C ALA A 137 -16.75 -2.26 4.39
N GLU A 138 -16.49 -2.70 3.17
CA GLU A 138 -17.31 -3.68 2.47
C GLU A 138 -17.09 -5.13 2.95
N MET A 139 -15.91 -5.46 3.51
CA MET A 139 -15.57 -6.84 3.85
C MET A 139 -16.01 -7.28 5.26
N PHE A 140 -16.26 -6.34 6.17
CA PHE A 140 -16.64 -6.67 7.54
C PHE A 140 -18.13 -6.44 7.79
N PRO A 141 -18.82 -7.38 8.49
CA PRO A 141 -20.19 -7.17 8.93
C PRO A 141 -20.30 -5.97 9.87
N THR A 142 -21.46 -5.34 9.91
CA THR A 142 -21.72 -4.12 10.67
C THR A 142 -21.31 -4.23 12.14
N GLU A 143 -21.51 -5.40 12.78
CA GLU A 143 -21.18 -5.68 14.19
C GLU A 143 -19.71 -5.46 14.53
N VAL A 144 -18.79 -5.72 13.59
CA VAL A 144 -17.34 -5.71 13.79
C VAL A 144 -16.59 -4.86 12.77
N ARG A 145 -17.30 -4.14 11.88
CA ARG A 145 -16.71 -3.41 10.75
C ARG A 145 -15.62 -2.44 11.19
N TYR A 146 -15.94 -1.56 12.14
CA TYR A 146 -14.98 -0.58 12.64
C TYR A 146 -13.76 -1.26 13.28
N THR A 147 -13.99 -2.24 14.16
CA THR A 147 -12.91 -2.96 14.86
C THR A 147 -12.04 -3.76 13.90
N GLY A 148 -12.65 -4.47 12.93
CA GLY A 148 -11.92 -5.25 11.95
C GLY A 148 -11.07 -4.41 11.01
N ALA A 149 -11.63 -3.30 10.50
CA ALA A 149 -10.90 -2.34 9.67
C ALA A 149 -9.75 -1.67 10.44
N ALA A 150 -10.02 -1.19 11.66
CA ALA A 150 -9.01 -0.56 12.52
C ALA A 150 -7.87 -1.53 12.89
N LEU A 151 -8.18 -2.77 13.28
CA LEU A 151 -7.16 -3.78 13.59
C LEU A 151 -6.31 -4.12 12.36
N GLY A 152 -6.93 -4.35 11.21
CA GLY A 152 -6.20 -4.65 9.97
C GLY A 152 -5.25 -3.52 9.59
N SER A 153 -5.73 -2.29 9.60
CA SER A 153 -4.91 -1.11 9.27
C SER A 153 -3.79 -0.89 10.29
N ASN A 154 -4.10 -0.89 11.59
CA ASN A 154 -3.10 -0.64 12.63
C ASN A 154 -1.99 -1.70 12.64
N ILE A 155 -2.33 -2.99 12.51
CA ILE A 155 -1.33 -4.06 12.41
C ILE A 155 -0.41 -3.80 11.21
N ALA A 156 -0.97 -3.48 10.04
CA ALA A 156 -0.19 -3.25 8.84
C ALA A 156 0.70 -2.00 8.95
N TYR A 157 0.17 -0.88 9.41
CA TYR A 157 0.96 0.36 9.55
C TYR A 157 2.04 0.24 10.62
N VAL A 158 1.76 -0.36 11.77
CA VAL A 158 2.76 -0.50 12.84
C VAL A 158 3.87 -1.47 12.42
N VAL A 159 3.51 -2.65 11.92
CA VAL A 159 4.49 -3.70 11.63
C VAL A 159 5.26 -3.41 10.33
N PHE A 160 4.59 -3.01 9.27
CA PHE A 160 5.20 -2.86 7.94
C PHE A 160 5.51 -1.40 7.60
N GLY A 161 4.59 -0.47 7.86
CA GLY A 161 4.80 0.95 7.56
C GLY A 161 5.87 1.58 8.43
N GLY A 162 5.71 1.51 9.75
CA GLY A 162 6.65 2.11 10.70
C GLY A 162 8.07 1.55 10.63
N THR A 163 8.25 0.32 10.13
CA THR A 163 9.56 -0.29 9.97
C THR A 163 10.12 -0.18 8.55
N ALA A 164 9.35 0.29 7.57
CA ALA A 164 9.71 0.23 6.15
C ALA A 164 11.03 0.91 5.83
N SER A 165 11.23 2.15 6.26
CA SER A 165 12.46 2.91 6.02
C SER A 165 13.66 2.28 6.72
N PHE A 166 13.48 1.80 7.95
CA PHE A 166 14.53 1.10 8.70
C PHE A 166 14.95 -0.19 7.99
N VAL A 167 14.00 -1.02 7.58
CA VAL A 167 14.27 -2.27 6.86
C VAL A 167 14.97 -1.99 5.54
N ALA A 168 14.51 -0.98 4.78
CA ALA A 168 15.14 -0.59 3.52
C ALA A 168 16.60 -0.19 3.71
N THR A 169 16.88 0.70 4.68
CA THR A 169 18.25 1.14 5.01
C THR A 169 19.10 -0.03 5.48
N ALA A 170 18.62 -0.84 6.43
CA ALA A 170 19.37 -1.98 6.95
C ALA A 170 19.72 -3.01 5.86
N LEU A 171 18.83 -3.24 4.90
CA LEU A 171 19.08 -4.12 3.77
C LEU A 171 20.15 -3.56 2.83
N ILE A 172 20.16 -2.25 2.57
CA ILE A 172 21.21 -1.61 1.77
C ILE A 172 22.55 -1.72 2.49
N ASP A 173 22.61 -1.37 3.78
CA ASP A 173 23.82 -1.39 4.57
C ASP A 173 24.43 -2.80 4.70
N ALA A 174 23.57 -3.82 4.85
CA ALA A 174 24.01 -5.21 4.96
C ALA A 174 24.53 -5.80 3.63
N THR A 175 24.02 -5.32 2.48
CA THR A 175 24.30 -5.91 1.17
C THR A 175 25.19 -5.04 0.28
N GLY A 176 25.29 -3.74 0.58
CA GLY A 176 25.92 -2.76 -0.30
C GLY A 176 25.15 -2.49 -1.59
N ASN A 177 23.90 -2.98 -1.72
CA ASN A 177 23.13 -2.89 -2.94
C ASN A 177 21.95 -1.91 -2.79
N GLY A 178 22.02 -0.78 -3.52
CA GLY A 178 20.96 0.25 -3.53
C GLY A 178 19.59 -0.22 -4.06
N LEU A 179 19.50 -1.38 -4.70
CA LEU A 179 18.23 -1.94 -5.18
C LEU A 179 17.45 -2.70 -4.10
N MET A 180 17.99 -2.85 -2.89
CA MET A 180 17.31 -3.60 -1.82
C MET A 180 15.92 -3.11 -1.46
N PRO A 181 15.61 -1.81 -1.44
CA PRO A 181 14.24 -1.33 -1.22
C PRO A 181 13.25 -1.81 -2.29
N ALA A 182 13.70 -1.95 -3.56
CA ALA A 182 12.88 -2.51 -4.62
C ALA A 182 12.55 -3.98 -4.36
N PHE A 183 13.55 -4.79 -3.98
CA PHE A 183 13.32 -6.20 -3.62
C PHE A 183 12.42 -6.35 -2.40
N TYR A 184 12.57 -5.49 -1.41
CA TYR A 184 11.70 -5.48 -0.23
C TYR A 184 10.24 -5.18 -0.63
N MET A 185 10.01 -4.14 -1.46
CA MET A 185 8.67 -3.82 -1.97
C MET A 185 8.08 -4.98 -2.79
N MET A 186 8.88 -5.63 -3.64
CA MET A 186 8.46 -6.80 -4.42
C MET A 186 8.05 -7.96 -3.50
N ALA A 187 8.85 -8.26 -2.47
CA ALA A 187 8.57 -9.35 -1.54
C ALA A 187 7.25 -9.10 -0.77
N ILE A 188 7.06 -7.89 -0.25
CA ILE A 188 5.81 -7.50 0.43
C ILE A 188 4.62 -7.60 -0.53
N SER A 189 4.76 -7.10 -1.75
CA SER A 189 3.69 -7.14 -2.76
C SER A 189 3.37 -8.57 -3.21
N ALA A 190 4.37 -9.44 -3.30
CA ALA A 190 4.17 -10.86 -3.63
C ALA A 190 3.42 -11.59 -2.51
N VAL A 191 3.81 -11.40 -1.25
CA VAL A 191 3.13 -11.99 -0.08
C VAL A 191 1.69 -11.48 0.00
N ALA A 192 1.49 -10.17 -0.13
CA ALA A 192 0.15 -9.58 -0.13
C ALA A 192 -0.70 -10.09 -1.29
N GLY A 193 -0.13 -10.15 -2.49
CA GLY A 193 -0.81 -10.63 -3.68
C GLY A 193 -1.30 -12.07 -3.52
N VAL A 194 -0.46 -12.96 -2.97
CA VAL A 194 -0.85 -14.35 -2.68
C VAL A 194 -1.98 -14.39 -1.66
N ILE A 195 -1.87 -13.66 -0.54
CA ILE A 195 -2.93 -13.62 0.48
C ILE A 195 -4.24 -13.10 -0.13
N LEU A 196 -4.18 -11.96 -0.84
CA LEU A 196 -5.36 -11.35 -1.46
C LEU A 196 -5.98 -12.25 -2.54
N PHE A 197 -5.17 -12.98 -3.30
CA PHE A 197 -5.67 -13.89 -4.32
C PHE A 197 -6.60 -14.96 -3.73
N PHE A 198 -6.25 -15.50 -2.54
CA PHE A 198 -7.03 -16.54 -1.88
C PHE A 198 -8.08 -16.01 -0.90
N THR A 199 -7.96 -14.80 -0.39
CA THR A 199 -8.84 -14.28 0.67
C THR A 199 -9.72 -13.12 0.24
N ALA A 200 -9.33 -12.35 -0.78
CA ALA A 200 -10.10 -11.20 -1.21
C ALA A 200 -11.32 -11.64 -2.04
N HIS A 201 -12.47 -11.08 -1.66
CA HIS A 201 -13.72 -11.19 -2.40
C HIS A 201 -14.12 -9.81 -2.91
N ASP A 202 -14.84 -9.77 -4.02
CA ASP A 202 -15.39 -8.54 -4.54
C ASP A 202 -16.81 -8.38 -3.95
N TYR A 203 -16.98 -7.34 -3.13
CA TYR A 203 -18.25 -7.00 -2.50
C TYR A 203 -18.97 -5.87 -3.23
N ASN A 204 -18.43 -5.45 -4.38
CA ASN A 204 -18.96 -4.31 -5.13
C ASN A 204 -20.43 -4.54 -5.53
N GLY A 205 -21.30 -3.61 -5.13
CA GLY A 205 -22.74 -3.68 -5.41
C GLY A 205 -23.56 -4.52 -4.42
N ILE A 206 -22.95 -5.10 -3.38
CA ILE A 206 -23.68 -5.79 -2.31
C ILE A 206 -24.05 -4.76 -1.24
N PRO A 207 -25.35 -4.62 -0.85
CA PRO A 207 -25.74 -3.75 0.25
C PRO A 207 -24.98 -4.10 1.53
N LEU A 208 -24.49 -3.08 2.26
CA LEU A 208 -23.63 -3.26 3.44
C LEU A 208 -24.30 -4.00 4.60
N ASP A 209 -25.63 -4.02 4.66
CA ASP A 209 -26.45 -4.72 5.64
C ASP A 209 -26.63 -6.22 5.32
N GLU A 210 -26.37 -6.63 4.08
CA GLU A 210 -26.42 -8.02 3.65
C GLU A 210 -25.09 -8.77 3.85
N ILE A 211 -24.00 -8.07 4.19
CA ILE A 211 -22.69 -8.67 4.44
C ILE A 211 -22.67 -9.34 5.82
N ARG A 212 -22.65 -10.68 5.83
CA ARG A 212 -22.66 -11.53 7.02
C ARG A 212 -21.30 -12.18 7.29
#